data_37ebc2d28699bafea2537c04da91a732
#
_entry.id   37ebc2d28699bafea2537c04da91a732
#
_cell.length_a   1.000
_cell.length_b   1.000
_cell.length_c   1.000
_cell.angle_alpha   90.00
_cell.angle_beta   90.00
_cell.angle_gamma   90.00
#
_symmetry.space_group_name_H-M   'P 1'
#
loop_
_entity.id
_entity.type
_entity.pdbx_description
1 polymer ?
#
loop_
_entity_poly.entity_id
_entity_poly.type
_entity_poly.pdbx_seq_one_letter_code
_entity_poly.pdbx_strand_id
1 'polypeptide(L)'
;MTDKKLISSLQGLRAVAFLSVVLSHCGAPWLGSWAISVFVALSGFLMTCNYYDRPRTAPGLRSAMVFSFQKIRKLYPLHLIMMAAALLFVLKGLLAQPSARGVLSCAAQLVVSIFLLQTWIPSSRFWFCLNGVAWYLSVQAFLYAIFPWLLAVLKKADARRLRCIAAAIFCAQFLFSLAIWKAGLSGNAVFYLTYLCPLFRAGDFAISCCMGCLYRSRKEERIPYGAFSLLELAAVLFSGGCFFIAARQVGALGAVAFRYNVLFTPSAVLLVWLLAVGKGVISRLLSAKPFLWLAGLSPYGFLIHQVLIRYMELTANKLGLTAHPVVWTLTVFLLTLCLSSFYKALEHRVRKRHAKAAAR
;
A
#
# COMPACT_ATOMS: atom_id res chain seq x y z
N MET A 1 -27.26 -3.03 10.47
CA MET A 1 -25.88 -3.12 9.93
C MET A 1 -26.03 -3.21 8.41
N THR A 2 -25.82 -2.11 7.69
CA THR A 2 -25.87 -2.13 6.23
C THR A 2 -24.74 -3.02 5.72
N ASP A 3 -25.09 -4.06 4.97
CA ASP A 3 -24.16 -4.97 4.33
C ASP A 3 -23.09 -4.17 3.59
N LYS A 4 -21.82 -4.36 3.97
CA LYS A 4 -20.68 -3.83 3.26
C LYS A 4 -20.60 -4.55 1.92
N LYS A 5 -21.20 -3.98 0.88
CA LYS A 5 -21.12 -4.55 -0.47
C LYS A 5 -19.63 -4.58 -0.87
N LEU A 6 -19.04 -5.76 -0.79
CA LEU A 6 -17.64 -5.97 -1.17
C LEU A 6 -17.56 -5.83 -2.69
N ILE A 7 -16.80 -4.86 -3.18
CA ILE A 7 -16.55 -4.73 -4.63
C ILE A 7 -15.48 -5.75 -5.00
N SER A 8 -15.89 -6.89 -5.56
CA SER A 8 -15.05 -8.06 -5.80
C SER A 8 -13.87 -7.75 -6.73
N SER A 9 -14.09 -7.00 -7.80
CA SER A 9 -13.04 -6.57 -8.74
C SER A 9 -11.92 -5.76 -8.08
N LEU A 10 -12.25 -4.91 -7.10
CA LEU A 10 -11.25 -4.16 -6.31
C LEU A 10 -10.47 -5.06 -5.35
N GLN A 11 -11.06 -6.17 -4.88
CA GLN A 11 -10.29 -7.18 -4.15
C GLN A 11 -9.31 -7.88 -5.08
N GLY A 12 -9.75 -8.22 -6.31
CA GLY A 12 -8.84 -8.77 -7.33
C GLY A 12 -7.69 -7.81 -7.68
N LEU A 13 -7.96 -6.52 -7.83
CA LEU A 13 -6.90 -5.52 -8.04
C LEU A 13 -5.90 -5.49 -6.84
N ARG A 14 -6.41 -5.62 -5.62
CA ARG A 14 -5.54 -5.75 -4.43
C ARG A 14 -4.64 -6.98 -4.49
N ALA A 15 -5.16 -8.11 -4.99
CA ALA A 15 -4.37 -9.32 -5.18
C ALA A 15 -3.27 -9.11 -6.22
N VAL A 16 -3.57 -8.48 -7.36
CA VAL A 16 -2.57 -8.14 -8.39
C VAL A 16 -1.51 -7.18 -7.81
N ALA A 17 -1.91 -6.15 -7.09
CA ALA A 17 -0.97 -5.24 -6.44
C ALA A 17 -0.06 -5.96 -5.42
N PHE A 18 -0.59 -6.92 -4.66
CA PHE A 18 0.21 -7.74 -3.75
C PHE A 18 1.23 -8.59 -4.49
N LEU A 19 0.84 -9.26 -5.58
CA LEU A 19 1.76 -10.00 -6.46
C LEU A 19 2.87 -9.08 -6.96
N SER A 20 2.51 -7.89 -7.42
CA SER A 20 3.46 -6.88 -7.91
C SER A 20 4.48 -6.46 -6.86
N VAL A 21 4.08 -6.37 -5.57
CA VAL A 21 5.02 -6.09 -4.46
C VAL A 21 5.99 -7.26 -4.29
N VAL A 22 5.52 -8.50 -4.25
CA VAL A 22 6.43 -9.67 -4.11
C VAL A 22 7.41 -9.72 -5.28
N LEU A 23 6.92 -9.57 -6.53
CA LEU A 23 7.76 -9.54 -7.72
C LEU A 23 8.78 -8.40 -7.70
N SER A 24 8.42 -7.25 -7.13
CA SER A 24 9.34 -6.10 -7.03
C SER A 24 10.55 -6.37 -6.15
N HIS A 25 10.38 -7.24 -5.15
CA HIS A 25 11.47 -7.68 -4.27
C HIS A 25 12.22 -8.90 -4.83
N CYS A 26 11.74 -9.48 -5.95
CA CYS A 26 12.39 -10.58 -6.66
C CYS A 26 13.00 -10.17 -8.01
N GLY A 27 13.25 -8.88 -8.25
CA GLY A 27 13.97 -8.40 -9.44
C GLY A 27 13.18 -7.49 -10.38
N ALA A 28 11.93 -7.13 -10.06
CA ALA A 28 11.10 -6.22 -10.88
C ALA A 28 10.70 -4.94 -10.11
N PRO A 29 11.65 -4.04 -9.74
CA PRO A 29 11.45 -2.97 -8.76
C PRO A 29 10.32 -1.98 -9.10
N TRP A 30 10.04 -1.72 -10.38
CA TRP A 30 9.01 -0.76 -10.81
C TRP A 30 7.59 -1.20 -10.46
N LEU A 31 7.35 -2.51 -10.35
CA LEU A 31 6.06 -3.06 -9.95
C LEU A 31 5.67 -2.64 -8.52
N GLY A 32 6.65 -2.47 -7.63
CA GLY A 32 6.42 -2.01 -6.26
C GLY A 32 5.84 -0.60 -6.17
N SER A 33 6.38 0.34 -6.96
CA SER A 33 5.91 1.74 -6.96
C SER A 33 4.45 1.84 -7.41
N TRP A 34 4.08 1.15 -8.49
CA TRP A 34 2.71 1.07 -8.96
C TRP A 34 1.79 0.42 -7.90
N ALA A 35 2.22 -0.71 -7.35
CA ALA A 35 1.43 -1.44 -6.36
C ALA A 35 1.11 -0.59 -5.12
N ILE A 36 2.08 0.19 -4.63
CA ILE A 36 1.86 1.11 -3.51
C ILE A 36 0.85 2.21 -3.90
N SER A 37 0.94 2.77 -5.11
CA SER A 37 -0.04 3.75 -5.60
C SER A 37 -1.46 3.14 -5.68
N VAL A 38 -1.58 1.88 -6.12
CA VAL A 38 -2.84 1.13 -6.11
C VAL A 38 -3.34 0.91 -4.68
N PHE A 39 -2.49 0.52 -3.73
CA PHE A 39 -2.91 0.33 -2.33
C PHE A 39 -3.38 1.62 -1.68
N VAL A 40 -2.72 2.75 -1.94
CA VAL A 40 -3.15 4.06 -1.44
C VAL A 40 -4.49 4.43 -2.07
N ALA A 41 -4.63 4.26 -3.39
CA ALA A 41 -5.86 4.55 -4.12
C ALA A 41 -7.04 3.69 -3.62
N LEU A 42 -6.84 2.37 -3.47
CA LEU A 42 -7.84 1.47 -2.90
C LEU A 42 -8.23 1.88 -1.47
N SER A 43 -7.25 2.29 -0.65
CA SER A 43 -7.52 2.69 0.73
C SER A 43 -8.39 3.93 0.81
N GLY A 44 -8.06 5.00 0.10
CA GLY A 44 -8.84 6.24 0.06
C GLY A 44 -10.24 6.02 -0.49
N PHE A 45 -10.33 5.35 -1.64
CA PHE A 45 -11.61 5.06 -2.31
C PHE A 45 -12.53 4.18 -1.45
N LEU A 46 -12.07 3.02 -1.00
CA LEU A 46 -12.89 2.08 -0.23
C LEU A 46 -13.26 2.62 1.16
N MET A 47 -12.36 3.36 1.80
CA MET A 47 -12.70 4.03 3.06
C MET A 47 -13.81 5.05 2.84
N THR A 48 -13.72 5.87 1.81
CA THR A 48 -14.76 6.83 1.47
C THR A 48 -16.08 6.12 1.21
N CYS A 49 -16.12 5.11 0.35
CA CYS A 49 -17.34 4.33 0.07
C CYS A 49 -17.96 3.70 1.33
N ASN A 50 -17.13 3.19 2.24
CA ASN A 50 -17.58 2.51 3.45
C ASN A 50 -18.06 3.46 4.57
N TYR A 51 -17.62 4.72 4.52
CA TYR A 51 -17.89 5.70 5.59
C TYR A 51 -18.71 6.90 5.13
N TYR A 52 -19.08 6.98 3.85
CA TYR A 52 -19.78 8.11 3.25
C TYR A 52 -21.09 8.44 3.97
N ASP A 53 -21.92 7.46 4.23
CA ASP A 53 -23.25 7.65 4.83
C ASP A 53 -23.25 7.68 6.37
N ARG A 54 -22.10 7.48 7.01
CA ARG A 54 -22.04 7.48 8.46
C ARG A 54 -22.03 8.91 8.99
N PRO A 55 -22.94 9.25 9.92
CA PRO A 55 -22.90 10.54 10.57
C PRO A 55 -21.59 10.67 11.35
N ARG A 56 -20.85 11.74 11.09
CA ARG A 56 -19.64 12.06 11.85
C ARG A 56 -19.57 13.56 12.02
N THR A 57 -19.55 13.99 13.27
CA THR A 57 -19.02 15.29 13.66
C THR A 57 -17.52 15.34 13.35
N ALA A 58 -16.97 16.50 13.04
CA ALA A 58 -15.54 16.65 12.85
C ALA A 58 -14.81 16.10 14.10
N PRO A 59 -13.95 15.08 13.96
CA PRO A 59 -13.36 14.42 15.11
C PRO A 59 -12.31 15.29 15.77
N GLY A 60 -12.24 15.27 17.08
CA GLY A 60 -11.05 15.74 17.80
C GLY A 60 -9.84 14.84 17.50
N LEU A 61 -8.63 15.31 17.77
CA LEU A 61 -7.38 14.58 17.50
C LEU A 61 -7.38 13.17 18.12
N ARG A 62 -7.81 13.03 19.37
CA ARG A 62 -7.90 11.73 20.05
C ARG A 62 -8.76 10.72 19.30
N SER A 63 -9.94 11.14 18.83
CA SER A 63 -10.86 10.24 18.10
C SER A 63 -10.30 9.82 16.74
N ALA A 64 -9.55 10.68 16.08
CA ALA A 64 -8.86 10.39 14.82
C ALA A 64 -7.71 9.38 15.02
N MET A 65 -6.92 9.53 16.08
CA MET A 65 -5.88 8.58 16.44
C MET A 65 -6.45 7.21 16.80
N VAL A 66 -7.52 7.17 17.61
CA VAL A 66 -8.25 5.92 17.93
C VAL A 66 -8.80 5.27 16.66
N PHE A 67 -9.36 6.05 15.73
CA PHE A 67 -9.84 5.54 14.45
C PHE A 67 -8.71 4.91 13.63
N SER A 68 -7.56 5.59 13.51
CA SER A 68 -6.38 5.05 12.82
C SER A 68 -5.94 3.73 13.45
N PHE A 69 -5.77 3.70 14.76
CA PHE A 69 -5.37 2.50 15.48
C PHE A 69 -6.34 1.34 15.24
N GLN A 70 -7.65 1.59 15.30
CA GLN A 70 -8.68 0.56 15.02
C GLN A 70 -8.55 -0.04 13.62
N LYS A 71 -8.00 0.70 12.63
CA LYS A 71 -7.75 0.19 11.28
C LYS A 71 -6.50 -0.66 11.20
N ILE A 72 -5.46 -0.30 11.92
CA ILE A 72 -4.15 -0.96 11.89
C ILE A 72 -4.10 -2.17 12.83
N ARG A 73 -4.84 -2.15 13.94
CA ARG A 73 -4.78 -3.15 15.02
C ARG A 73 -4.85 -4.60 14.54
N LYS A 74 -5.49 -4.86 13.38
CA LYS A 74 -5.58 -6.21 12.84
C LYS A 74 -4.21 -6.73 12.35
N LEU A 75 -3.40 -5.86 11.79
CA LEU A 75 -2.08 -6.22 11.25
C LEU A 75 -0.95 -5.98 12.26
N TYR A 76 -1.22 -5.21 13.32
CA TYR A 76 -0.21 -4.82 14.29
C TYR A 76 0.44 -6.00 15.03
N PRO A 77 -0.26 -7.07 15.47
CA PRO A 77 0.38 -8.23 16.04
C PRO A 77 1.34 -8.94 15.08
N LEU A 78 0.95 -9.09 13.80
CA LEU A 78 1.83 -9.64 12.78
C LEU A 78 3.05 -8.73 12.51
N HIS A 79 2.85 -7.42 12.52
CA HIS A 79 3.94 -6.46 12.42
C HIS A 79 4.98 -6.68 13.54
N LEU A 80 4.54 -6.82 14.79
CA LEU A 80 5.45 -7.09 15.93
C LEU A 80 6.18 -8.42 15.80
N ILE A 81 5.50 -9.48 15.34
CA ILE A 81 6.12 -10.79 15.10
C ILE A 81 7.19 -10.68 14.01
N MET A 82 6.89 -10.04 12.89
CA MET A 82 7.85 -9.87 11.80
C MET A 82 9.00 -8.93 12.20
N MET A 83 8.73 -7.91 12.99
CA MET A 83 9.74 -7.04 13.57
C MET A 83 10.70 -7.83 14.49
N ALA A 84 10.17 -8.67 15.37
CA ALA A 84 10.98 -9.53 16.24
C ALA A 84 11.83 -10.53 15.44
N ALA A 85 11.26 -11.14 14.39
CA ALA A 85 12.01 -12.01 13.49
C ALA A 85 13.14 -11.26 12.77
N ALA A 86 12.86 -10.02 12.29
CA ALA A 86 13.88 -9.20 11.65
C ALA A 86 14.95 -8.67 12.62
N LEU A 87 14.61 -8.47 13.89
CA LEU A 87 15.54 -8.04 14.93
C LEU A 87 16.70 -9.04 15.11
N LEU A 88 16.47 -10.33 14.89
CA LEU A 88 17.53 -11.35 14.99
C LEU A 88 18.71 -11.08 14.04
N PHE A 89 18.46 -10.50 12.86
CA PHE A 89 19.54 -10.07 11.94
C PHE A 89 20.37 -8.93 12.53
N VAL A 90 19.72 -7.96 13.17
CA VAL A 90 20.40 -6.80 13.80
C VAL A 90 21.20 -7.26 15.00
N LEU A 91 20.64 -8.13 15.85
CA LEU A 91 21.32 -8.68 17.02
C LEU A 91 22.52 -9.51 16.63
N LYS A 92 22.42 -10.34 15.57
CA LYS A 92 23.57 -11.09 15.06
C LYS A 92 24.73 -10.17 14.66
N GLY A 93 24.43 -9.08 13.96
CA GLY A 93 25.45 -8.08 13.58
C GLY A 93 26.05 -7.38 14.80
N LEU A 94 25.24 -7.06 15.80
CA LEU A 94 25.65 -6.41 17.02
C LEU A 94 26.54 -7.33 17.91
N LEU A 95 26.23 -8.63 17.95
CA LEU A 95 27.05 -9.62 18.64
C LEU A 95 28.40 -9.85 17.94
N ALA A 96 28.43 -9.77 16.62
CA ALA A 96 29.67 -9.90 15.85
C ALA A 96 30.58 -8.67 16.00
N GLN A 97 30.00 -7.48 16.17
CA GLN A 97 30.74 -6.21 16.34
C GLN A 97 30.06 -5.35 17.42
N PRO A 98 30.29 -5.66 18.72
CA PRO A 98 29.66 -4.95 19.83
C PRO A 98 30.10 -3.49 19.88
N SER A 99 29.11 -2.57 19.97
CA SER A 99 29.39 -1.15 20.17
C SER A 99 28.20 -0.45 20.84
N ALA A 100 28.49 0.51 21.71
CA ALA A 100 27.46 1.31 22.37
C ALA A 100 26.60 2.06 21.35
N ARG A 101 27.20 2.56 20.26
CA ARG A 101 26.49 3.20 19.15
C ARG A 101 25.55 2.23 18.43
N GLY A 102 25.97 0.97 18.24
CA GLY A 102 25.14 -0.09 17.66
C GLY A 102 23.92 -0.42 18.53
N VAL A 103 24.12 -0.53 19.84
CA VAL A 103 23.03 -0.75 20.82
C VAL A 103 22.03 0.39 20.78
N LEU A 104 22.50 1.64 20.84
CA LEU A 104 21.64 2.82 20.77
C LEU A 104 20.86 2.89 19.44
N SER A 105 21.54 2.59 18.34
CA SER A 105 20.89 2.54 17.01
C SER A 105 19.80 1.47 16.96
N CYS A 106 20.04 0.28 17.50
CA CYS A 106 19.06 -0.80 17.58
C CYS A 106 17.84 -0.39 18.43
N ALA A 107 18.07 0.21 19.59
CA ALA A 107 17.01 0.71 20.46
C ALA A 107 16.16 1.79 19.75
N ALA A 108 16.80 2.74 19.07
CA ALA A 108 16.10 3.76 18.30
C ALA A 108 15.25 3.15 17.17
N GLN A 109 15.77 2.16 16.42
CA GLN A 109 15.04 1.45 15.38
C GLN A 109 13.83 0.70 15.94
N LEU A 110 13.95 0.07 17.11
CA LEU A 110 12.84 -0.59 17.79
C LEU A 110 11.74 0.40 18.17
N VAL A 111 12.09 1.51 18.81
CA VAL A 111 11.12 2.56 19.20
C VAL A 111 10.38 3.09 17.98
N VAL A 112 11.13 3.47 16.94
CA VAL A 112 10.56 4.01 15.69
C VAL A 112 9.63 2.99 15.01
N SER A 113 9.99 1.71 15.03
CA SER A 113 9.18 0.65 14.41
C SER A 113 7.93 0.32 15.23
N ILE A 114 8.02 0.24 16.55
CA ILE A 114 6.88 0.01 17.44
C ILE A 114 5.82 1.11 17.26
N PHE A 115 6.24 2.37 17.22
CA PHE A 115 5.33 3.49 17.09
C PHE A 115 4.96 3.84 15.63
N LEU A 116 5.44 3.06 14.63
CA LEU A 116 5.20 3.29 13.21
C LEU A 116 5.63 4.70 12.76
N LEU A 117 6.81 5.13 13.18
CA LEU A 117 7.37 6.45 12.89
C LEU A 117 8.45 6.43 11.79
N GLN A 118 8.69 5.30 11.13
CA GLN A 118 9.79 5.09 10.18
C GLN A 118 9.85 6.16 9.08
N THR A 119 8.70 6.57 8.57
CA THR A 119 8.58 7.51 7.45
C THR A 119 8.48 8.98 7.87
N TRP A 120 8.47 9.25 9.17
CA TRP A 120 8.48 10.61 9.70
C TRP A 120 9.88 11.18 9.90
N ILE A 121 10.87 10.30 9.96
CA ILE A 121 12.28 10.67 10.14
C ILE A 121 12.95 10.62 8.76
N PRO A 122 13.45 11.76 8.21
CA PRO A 122 14.07 11.81 6.88
C PRO A 122 15.49 11.22 6.87
N SER A 123 15.65 10.00 7.40
CA SER A 123 16.91 9.28 7.46
C SER A 123 16.76 7.85 6.99
N SER A 124 17.56 7.46 5.99
CA SER A 124 17.55 6.11 5.41
C SER A 124 17.80 5.01 6.44
N ARG A 125 18.42 5.33 7.59
CA ARG A 125 18.61 4.41 8.71
C ARG A 125 17.28 3.84 9.24
N PHE A 126 16.19 4.63 9.19
CA PHE A 126 14.91 4.28 9.81
C PHE A 126 13.88 3.78 8.82
N TRP A 127 13.94 4.18 7.54
CA TRP A 127 12.87 3.90 6.57
C TRP A 127 12.54 2.43 6.43
N PHE A 128 13.59 1.60 6.35
CA PHE A 128 13.47 0.16 6.12
C PHE A 128 14.06 -0.67 7.25
N CYS A 129 14.16 -0.10 8.46
CA CYS A 129 14.70 -0.80 9.61
C CYS A 129 13.80 -1.98 10.02
N LEU A 130 14.42 -3.03 10.51
CA LEU A 130 13.79 -4.27 10.92
C LEU A 130 12.95 -4.91 9.79
N ASN A 131 11.62 -4.86 9.86
CA ASN A 131 10.76 -5.25 8.74
C ASN A 131 10.61 -4.09 7.75
N GLY A 132 11.39 -4.11 6.67
CA GLY A 132 11.46 -2.99 5.75
C GLY A 132 10.14 -2.57 5.13
N VAL A 133 9.19 -3.48 4.86
CA VAL A 133 7.88 -3.13 4.27
C VAL A 133 6.94 -2.43 5.26
N ALA A 134 7.26 -2.44 6.56
CA ALA A 134 6.46 -1.77 7.59
C ALA A 134 6.43 -0.23 7.46
N TRP A 135 7.32 0.36 6.64
CA TRP A 135 7.24 1.77 6.29
C TRP A 135 5.85 2.16 5.74
N TYR A 136 5.24 1.28 4.96
CA TYR A 136 3.91 1.52 4.41
C TYR A 136 2.83 1.53 5.50
N LEU A 137 2.99 0.74 6.56
CA LEU A 137 2.10 0.76 7.72
C LEU A 137 2.18 2.10 8.47
N SER A 138 3.38 2.70 8.54
CA SER A 138 3.59 4.04 9.08
C SER A 138 2.84 5.10 8.26
N VAL A 139 2.94 5.06 6.94
CA VAL A 139 2.17 5.94 6.03
C VAL A 139 0.67 5.73 6.24
N GLN A 140 0.19 4.49 6.24
CA GLN A 140 -1.23 4.18 6.42
C GLN A 140 -1.78 4.67 7.76
N ALA A 141 -0.99 4.59 8.83
CA ALA A 141 -1.39 5.12 10.13
C ALA A 141 -1.76 6.60 10.04
N PHE A 142 -0.95 7.38 9.37
CA PHE A 142 -1.23 8.80 9.15
C PHE A 142 -2.43 9.04 8.23
N LEU A 143 -2.50 8.35 7.10
CA LEU A 143 -3.61 8.49 6.15
C LEU A 143 -4.96 8.18 6.81
N TYR A 144 -5.00 7.17 7.66
CA TYR A 144 -6.21 6.83 8.41
C TYR A 144 -6.51 7.84 9.53
N ALA A 145 -5.50 8.45 10.13
CA ALA A 145 -5.71 9.51 11.11
C ALA A 145 -6.35 10.75 10.48
N ILE A 146 -5.88 11.20 9.30
CA ILE A 146 -6.43 12.38 8.62
C ILE A 146 -7.77 12.13 7.93
N PHE A 147 -8.12 10.87 7.64
CA PHE A 147 -9.31 10.50 6.85
C PHE A 147 -10.62 11.11 7.36
N PRO A 148 -10.93 11.10 8.67
CA PRO A 148 -12.21 11.63 9.15
C PRO A 148 -12.41 13.12 8.87
N TRP A 149 -11.35 13.93 8.97
CA TRP A 149 -11.41 15.36 8.60
C TRP A 149 -11.53 15.55 7.10
N LEU A 150 -10.73 14.80 6.34
CA LEU A 150 -10.76 14.84 4.88
C LEU A 150 -12.15 14.51 4.36
N LEU A 151 -12.77 13.44 4.86
CA LEU A 151 -14.13 13.05 4.47
C LEU A 151 -15.16 14.12 4.86
N ALA A 152 -15.04 14.73 6.04
CA ALA A 152 -15.96 15.77 6.50
C ALA A 152 -15.96 17.01 5.57
N VAL A 153 -14.79 17.35 5.00
CA VAL A 153 -14.65 18.43 4.03
C VAL A 153 -15.17 18.00 2.65
N LEU A 154 -14.72 16.86 2.13
CA LEU A 154 -15.02 16.42 0.78
C LEU A 154 -16.51 16.11 0.57
N LYS A 155 -17.23 15.62 1.59
CA LYS A 155 -18.69 15.35 1.50
C LYS A 155 -19.52 16.61 1.22
N LYS A 156 -19.02 17.79 1.53
CA LYS A 156 -19.72 19.07 1.31
C LYS A 156 -19.53 19.61 -0.12
N ALA A 157 -18.57 19.05 -0.86
CA ALA A 157 -18.22 19.50 -2.21
C ALA A 157 -19.12 18.80 -3.26
N ASP A 158 -19.57 19.56 -4.24
CA ASP A 158 -20.22 19.04 -5.42
C ASP A 158 -19.26 18.31 -6.37
N ALA A 159 -19.76 17.65 -7.39
CA ALA A 159 -18.96 16.86 -8.31
C ALA A 159 -17.92 17.71 -9.08
N ARG A 160 -18.20 18.99 -9.39
CA ARG A 160 -17.26 19.89 -10.05
C ARG A 160 -16.12 20.23 -9.11
N ARG A 161 -16.42 20.63 -7.88
CA ARG A 161 -15.41 20.95 -6.87
C ARG A 161 -14.53 19.74 -6.54
N LEU A 162 -15.11 18.54 -6.41
CA LEU A 162 -14.33 17.31 -6.17
C LEU A 162 -13.31 17.04 -7.29
N ARG A 163 -13.72 17.22 -8.56
CA ARG A 163 -12.79 17.09 -9.71
C ARG A 163 -11.71 18.16 -9.68
N CYS A 164 -12.07 19.41 -9.40
CA CYS A 164 -11.11 20.51 -9.29
C CYS A 164 -10.11 20.27 -8.14
N ILE A 165 -10.57 19.81 -6.98
CA ILE A 165 -9.70 19.47 -5.82
C ILE A 165 -8.73 18.36 -6.21
N ALA A 166 -9.22 17.27 -6.82
CA ALA A 166 -8.37 16.15 -7.23
C ALA A 166 -7.33 16.59 -8.27
N ALA A 167 -7.73 17.38 -9.27
CA ALA A 167 -6.82 17.93 -10.28
C ALA A 167 -5.78 18.88 -9.65
N ALA A 168 -6.20 19.79 -8.76
CA ALA A 168 -5.30 20.73 -8.09
C ALA A 168 -4.25 20.00 -7.22
N ILE A 169 -4.66 18.96 -6.48
CA ILE A 169 -3.73 18.13 -5.69
C ILE A 169 -2.74 17.42 -6.61
N PHE A 170 -3.20 16.81 -7.71
CA PHE A 170 -2.32 16.15 -8.66
C PHE A 170 -1.33 17.13 -9.31
N CYS A 171 -1.81 18.30 -9.74
CA CYS A 171 -0.95 19.37 -10.29
C CYS A 171 0.09 19.83 -9.25
N ALA A 172 -0.30 20.00 -7.99
CA ALA A 172 0.64 20.35 -6.92
C ALA A 172 1.73 19.29 -6.71
N GLN A 173 1.37 18.00 -6.70
CA GLN A 173 2.34 16.90 -6.62
C GLN A 173 3.25 16.84 -7.85
N PHE A 174 2.70 17.08 -9.04
CA PHE A 174 3.48 17.13 -10.28
C PHE A 174 4.47 18.29 -10.27
N LEU A 175 4.01 19.50 -9.93
CA LEU A 175 4.86 20.70 -9.84
C LEU A 175 5.95 20.54 -8.76
N PHE A 176 5.62 19.92 -7.62
CA PHE A 176 6.60 19.61 -6.59
C PHE A 176 7.68 18.64 -7.10
N SER A 177 7.27 17.59 -7.80
CA SER A 177 8.21 16.64 -8.42
C SER A 177 9.06 17.32 -9.50
N LEU A 178 8.47 18.22 -10.28
CA LEU A 178 9.16 19.02 -11.28
C LEU A 178 10.21 19.96 -10.64
N ALA A 179 9.84 20.62 -9.55
CA ALA A 179 10.75 21.49 -8.79
C ALA A 179 11.94 20.70 -8.23
N ILE A 180 11.70 19.53 -7.63
CA ILE A 180 12.75 18.62 -7.16
C ILE A 180 13.68 18.19 -8.29
N TRP A 181 13.12 17.82 -9.44
CA TRP A 181 13.92 17.43 -10.61
C TRP A 181 14.75 18.58 -11.18
N LYS A 182 14.15 19.77 -11.31
CA LYS A 182 14.84 20.97 -11.78
C LYS A 182 15.91 21.46 -10.81
N ALA A 183 15.71 21.28 -9.50
CA ALA A 183 16.71 21.60 -8.47
C ALA A 183 17.90 20.60 -8.44
N GLY A 184 17.90 19.56 -9.29
CA GLY A 184 18.96 18.56 -9.35
C GLY A 184 19.07 17.70 -8.09
N LEU A 185 18.01 17.65 -7.25
CA LEU A 185 17.99 16.77 -6.08
C LEU A 185 18.05 15.30 -6.52
N SER A 186 18.80 14.50 -5.80
CA SER A 186 19.04 13.10 -6.14
C SER A 186 19.05 12.18 -4.91
N GLY A 187 19.17 10.88 -5.15
CA GLY A 187 19.39 9.87 -4.13
C GLY A 187 18.27 9.82 -3.10
N ASN A 188 18.66 9.73 -1.84
CA ASN A 188 17.77 9.52 -0.70
C ASN A 188 16.78 10.67 -0.48
N ALA A 189 17.16 11.91 -0.79
CA ALA A 189 16.25 13.07 -0.61
C ALA A 189 15.03 12.97 -1.53
N VAL A 190 15.26 12.71 -2.83
CA VAL A 190 14.17 12.55 -3.80
C VAL A 190 13.30 11.35 -3.43
N PHE A 191 13.93 10.22 -3.13
CA PHE A 191 13.21 9.00 -2.75
C PHE A 191 12.32 9.21 -1.52
N TYR A 192 12.85 9.89 -0.48
CA TYR A 192 12.07 10.22 0.69
C TYR A 192 10.88 11.14 0.34
N LEU A 193 11.15 12.26 -0.31
CA LEU A 193 10.14 13.30 -0.57
C LEU A 193 9.02 12.83 -1.49
N THR A 194 9.33 12.00 -2.51
CA THR A 194 8.35 11.60 -3.53
C THR A 194 7.76 10.21 -3.33
N TYR A 195 8.33 9.37 -2.44
CA TYR A 195 7.87 8.00 -2.24
C TYR A 195 7.46 7.68 -0.81
N LEU A 196 8.29 8.05 0.19
CA LEU A 196 8.09 7.64 1.57
C LEU A 196 7.33 8.65 2.41
N CYS A 197 7.44 9.95 2.10
CA CYS A 197 6.89 11.04 2.91
C CYS A 197 5.37 10.92 3.08
N PRO A 198 4.85 10.78 4.32
CA PRO A 198 3.41 10.63 4.54
C PRO A 198 2.58 11.80 4.01
N LEU A 199 3.13 13.02 4.09
CA LEU A 199 2.46 14.23 3.60
C LEU A 199 2.30 14.21 2.08
N PHE A 200 3.31 13.75 1.34
CA PHE A 200 3.21 13.59 -0.11
C PHE A 200 2.18 12.51 -0.49
N ARG A 201 2.19 11.38 0.21
CA ARG A 201 1.21 10.29 0.02
C ARG A 201 -0.22 10.68 0.40
N ALA A 202 -0.40 11.69 1.27
CA ALA A 202 -1.73 12.22 1.58
C ALA A 202 -2.42 12.80 0.34
N GLY A 203 -1.66 13.32 -0.64
CA GLY A 203 -2.21 13.78 -1.92
C GLY A 203 -2.89 12.65 -2.69
N ASP A 204 -2.22 11.51 -2.91
CA ASP A 204 -2.79 10.34 -3.61
C ASP A 204 -4.05 9.82 -2.90
N PHE A 205 -3.96 9.78 -1.57
CA PHE A 205 -5.08 9.35 -0.73
C PHE A 205 -6.27 10.31 -0.85
N ALA A 206 -6.03 11.63 -0.83
CA ALA A 206 -7.07 12.64 -0.97
C ALA A 206 -7.72 12.62 -2.36
N ILE A 207 -6.93 12.48 -3.45
CA ILE A 207 -7.45 12.26 -4.81
C ILE A 207 -8.40 11.06 -4.82
N SER A 208 -7.99 9.96 -4.21
CA SER A 208 -8.77 8.73 -4.16
C SER A 208 -10.03 8.86 -3.28
N CYS A 209 -9.98 9.67 -2.23
CA CYS A 209 -11.18 10.03 -1.46
C CYS A 209 -12.15 10.88 -2.28
N CYS A 210 -11.68 11.85 -3.08
CA CYS A 210 -12.52 12.60 -4.01
C CYS A 210 -13.22 11.66 -5.00
N MET A 211 -12.49 10.69 -5.56
CA MET A 211 -13.06 9.68 -6.46
C MET A 211 -14.09 8.79 -5.75
N GLY A 212 -13.86 8.44 -4.50
CA GLY A 212 -14.84 7.72 -3.67
C GLY A 212 -16.13 8.53 -3.45
N CYS A 213 -16.03 9.84 -3.20
CA CYS A 213 -17.19 10.74 -3.09
C CYS A 213 -17.95 10.83 -4.43
N LEU A 214 -17.25 11.03 -5.55
CA LEU A 214 -17.83 11.04 -6.90
C LEU A 214 -18.54 9.72 -7.22
N TYR A 215 -17.92 8.60 -6.84
CA TYR A 215 -18.52 7.28 -7.04
C TYR A 215 -19.84 7.11 -6.27
N ARG A 216 -19.91 7.60 -5.04
CA ARG A 216 -21.10 7.52 -4.19
C ARG A 216 -22.23 8.44 -4.67
N SER A 217 -21.91 9.58 -5.26
CA SER A 217 -22.88 10.57 -5.76
C SER A 217 -23.27 10.39 -7.25
N ARG A 218 -22.63 9.42 -7.96
CA ARG A 218 -22.91 9.21 -9.39
C ARG A 218 -24.30 8.66 -9.62
N LYS A 219 -24.90 9.05 -10.74
CA LYS A 219 -26.06 8.36 -11.33
C LYS A 219 -25.57 7.10 -12.07
N GLU A 220 -26.41 6.07 -12.16
CA GLU A 220 -26.10 4.90 -12.97
C GLU A 220 -26.04 5.28 -14.45
N GLU A 221 -24.87 5.13 -15.05
CA GLU A 221 -24.69 5.30 -16.50
C GLU A 221 -24.91 3.98 -17.21
N ARG A 222 -25.66 4.02 -18.32
CA ARG A 222 -25.90 2.84 -19.17
C ARG A 222 -24.80 2.77 -20.24
N ILE A 223 -23.57 2.41 -19.84
CA ILE A 223 -22.50 2.15 -20.78
C ILE A 223 -22.56 0.66 -21.19
N PRO A 224 -22.55 0.34 -22.49
CA PRO A 224 -22.55 -1.03 -22.97
C PRO A 224 -21.31 -1.80 -22.48
N TYR A 225 -21.47 -3.12 -22.23
CA TYR A 225 -20.42 -4.01 -21.73
C TYR A 225 -19.14 -3.96 -22.59
N GLY A 226 -19.28 -3.98 -23.93
CA GLY A 226 -18.13 -3.95 -24.86
C GLY A 226 -17.34 -2.64 -24.74
N ALA A 227 -18.02 -1.50 -24.75
CA ALA A 227 -17.37 -0.20 -24.59
C ALA A 227 -16.69 -0.08 -23.22
N PHE A 228 -17.30 -0.60 -22.17
CA PHE A 228 -16.70 -0.58 -20.84
C PHE A 228 -15.47 -1.50 -20.75
N SER A 229 -15.49 -2.65 -21.42
CA SER A 229 -14.34 -3.57 -21.50
C SER A 229 -13.15 -2.92 -22.22
N LEU A 230 -13.42 -2.13 -23.28
CA LEU A 230 -12.36 -1.36 -23.95
C LEU A 230 -11.75 -0.28 -23.03
N LEU A 231 -12.57 0.39 -22.22
CA LEU A 231 -12.05 1.36 -21.24
C LEU A 231 -11.16 0.69 -20.18
N GLU A 232 -11.57 -0.49 -19.67
CA GLU A 232 -10.74 -1.27 -18.73
C GLU A 232 -9.42 -1.70 -19.39
N LEU A 233 -9.45 -2.18 -20.65
CA LEU A 233 -8.25 -2.56 -21.38
C LEU A 233 -7.34 -1.35 -21.62
N ALA A 234 -7.89 -0.21 -22.02
CA ALA A 234 -7.14 1.03 -22.19
C ALA A 234 -6.44 1.47 -20.89
N ALA A 235 -7.10 1.33 -19.73
CA ALA A 235 -6.50 1.63 -18.45
C ALA A 235 -5.35 0.67 -18.07
N VAL A 236 -5.45 -0.61 -18.43
CA VAL A 236 -4.35 -1.58 -18.26
C VAL A 236 -3.19 -1.24 -19.19
N LEU A 237 -3.46 -0.93 -20.46
CA LEU A 237 -2.42 -0.52 -21.42
C LEU A 237 -1.76 0.79 -20.99
N PHE A 238 -2.52 1.76 -20.49
CA PHE A 238 -1.97 2.97 -19.91
C PHE A 238 -1.02 2.68 -18.73
N SER A 239 -1.41 1.75 -17.83
CA SER A 239 -0.52 1.30 -16.75
C SER A 239 0.75 0.64 -17.31
N GLY A 240 0.62 -0.16 -18.39
CA GLY A 240 1.75 -0.76 -19.12
C GLY A 240 2.70 0.31 -19.69
N GLY A 241 2.16 1.38 -20.26
CA GLY A 241 2.93 2.55 -20.72
C GLY A 241 3.70 3.23 -19.59
N CYS A 242 3.06 3.40 -18.42
CA CYS A 242 3.74 3.92 -17.23
C CYS A 242 4.90 3.01 -16.79
N PHE A 243 4.73 1.68 -16.83
CA PHE A 243 5.82 0.74 -16.56
C PHE A 243 6.95 0.84 -17.55
N PHE A 244 6.65 0.96 -18.84
CA PHE A 244 7.66 1.15 -19.87
C PHE A 244 8.47 2.42 -19.65
N ILE A 245 7.80 3.55 -19.38
CA ILE A 245 8.46 4.84 -19.06
C ILE A 245 9.35 4.71 -17.83
N ALA A 246 8.87 4.08 -16.75
CA ALA A 246 9.63 3.89 -15.52
C ALA A 246 10.85 2.97 -15.73
N ALA A 247 10.67 1.84 -16.41
CA ALA A 247 11.70 0.84 -16.62
C ALA A 247 12.81 1.32 -17.57
N ARG A 248 12.43 2.03 -18.63
CA ARG A 248 13.34 2.58 -19.63
C ARG A 248 13.85 3.97 -19.29
N GLN A 249 13.35 4.59 -18.21
CA GLN A 249 13.71 5.94 -17.78
C GLN A 249 13.50 6.99 -18.90
N VAL A 250 12.40 6.86 -19.64
CA VAL A 250 12.09 7.69 -20.81
C VAL A 250 11.77 9.12 -20.39
N GLY A 251 12.59 10.06 -20.85
CA GLY A 251 12.38 11.49 -20.65
C GLY A 251 12.28 11.92 -19.18
N ALA A 252 11.72 13.09 -18.93
CA ALA A 252 11.56 13.61 -17.58
C ALA A 252 10.67 12.73 -16.68
N LEU A 253 9.62 12.11 -17.22
CA LEU A 253 8.70 11.26 -16.46
C LEU A 253 9.36 9.96 -15.98
N GLY A 254 10.43 9.50 -16.65
CA GLY A 254 11.25 8.38 -16.20
C GLY A 254 12.24 8.74 -15.08
N ALA A 255 12.44 10.04 -14.80
CA ALA A 255 13.31 10.49 -13.73
C ALA A 255 12.79 10.05 -12.35
N VAL A 256 13.72 9.92 -11.39
CA VAL A 256 13.44 9.45 -10.03
C VAL A 256 12.31 10.25 -9.36
N ALA A 257 12.25 11.57 -9.59
CA ALA A 257 11.26 12.45 -8.99
C ALA A 257 9.80 12.13 -9.40
N PHE A 258 9.57 11.50 -10.53
CA PHE A 258 8.22 11.18 -11.04
C PHE A 258 7.88 9.69 -10.95
N ARG A 259 8.84 8.81 -11.24
CA ARG A 259 8.60 7.37 -11.43
C ARG A 259 8.20 6.62 -10.15
N TYR A 260 8.38 7.20 -8.98
CA TYR A 260 7.99 6.54 -7.73
C TYR A 260 6.52 6.77 -7.37
N ASN A 261 5.89 7.83 -7.83
CA ASN A 261 4.52 8.17 -7.46
C ASN A 261 3.73 8.82 -8.59
N VAL A 262 4.04 10.05 -8.97
CA VAL A 262 3.23 10.88 -9.87
C VAL A 262 2.93 10.19 -11.20
N LEU A 263 3.87 9.42 -11.72
CA LEU A 263 3.70 8.64 -12.95
C LEU A 263 2.60 7.57 -12.80
N PHE A 264 2.48 6.95 -11.62
CA PHE A 264 1.56 5.83 -11.41
C PHE A 264 0.21 6.24 -10.82
N THR A 265 0.10 7.39 -10.16
CA THR A 265 -1.13 7.83 -9.51
C THR A 265 -2.32 7.90 -10.47
N PRO A 266 -2.23 8.47 -11.69
CA PRO A 266 -3.36 8.51 -12.61
C PRO A 266 -3.82 7.11 -13.02
N SER A 267 -2.90 6.21 -13.33
CA SER A 267 -3.24 4.83 -13.73
C SER A 267 -3.89 4.04 -12.58
N ALA A 268 -3.39 4.18 -11.36
CA ALA A 268 -3.95 3.53 -10.18
C ALA A 268 -5.38 4.02 -9.86
N VAL A 269 -5.60 5.34 -9.91
CA VAL A 269 -6.91 5.94 -9.66
C VAL A 269 -7.90 5.56 -10.75
N LEU A 270 -7.50 5.56 -12.02
CA LEU A 270 -8.34 5.16 -13.16
C LEU A 270 -8.75 3.69 -13.05
N LEU A 271 -7.81 2.78 -12.75
CA LEU A 271 -8.10 1.37 -12.53
C LEU A 271 -9.08 1.17 -11.37
N VAL A 272 -8.85 1.82 -10.23
CA VAL A 272 -9.75 1.74 -9.09
C VAL A 272 -11.16 2.20 -9.45
N TRP A 273 -11.30 3.31 -10.21
CA TRP A 273 -12.59 3.81 -10.65
C TRP A 273 -13.32 2.83 -11.58
N LEU A 274 -12.68 2.42 -12.68
CA LEU A 274 -13.31 1.53 -13.67
C LEU A 274 -13.68 0.18 -13.05
N LEU A 275 -12.78 -0.41 -12.27
CA LEU A 275 -13.05 -1.68 -11.61
C LEU A 275 -14.09 -1.56 -10.49
N ALA A 276 -14.26 -0.37 -9.89
CA ALA A 276 -15.35 -0.14 -8.95
C ALA A 276 -16.72 -0.09 -9.62
N VAL A 277 -16.79 0.45 -10.85
CA VAL A 277 -18.00 0.38 -11.68
C VAL A 277 -18.30 -1.06 -12.09
N GLY A 278 -17.28 -1.84 -12.42
CA GLY A 278 -17.35 -3.30 -12.47
C GLY A 278 -18.14 -3.87 -13.64
N LYS A 279 -18.20 -3.17 -14.78
CA LYS A 279 -19.04 -3.55 -15.94
C LYS A 279 -18.30 -4.24 -17.09
N GLY A 280 -16.94 -4.36 -17.03
CA GLY A 280 -16.13 -4.89 -18.12
C GLY A 280 -15.57 -6.30 -17.86
N VAL A 281 -14.80 -6.79 -18.84
CA VAL A 281 -14.19 -8.13 -18.83
C VAL A 281 -13.15 -8.29 -17.73
N ILE A 282 -12.32 -7.26 -17.49
CA ILE A 282 -11.25 -7.30 -16.47
C ILE A 282 -11.86 -7.30 -15.07
N SER A 283 -12.90 -6.50 -14.83
CA SER A 283 -13.66 -6.54 -13.58
C SER A 283 -14.21 -7.92 -13.29
N ARG A 284 -14.75 -8.61 -14.31
CA ARG A 284 -15.26 -9.99 -14.18
C ARG A 284 -14.14 -10.97 -13.85
N LEU A 285 -13.02 -10.89 -14.58
CA LEU A 285 -11.84 -11.72 -14.33
C LEU A 285 -11.31 -11.56 -12.91
N LEU A 286 -11.11 -10.33 -12.47
CA LEU A 286 -10.59 -10.01 -11.15
C LEU A 286 -11.59 -10.33 -10.01
N SER A 287 -12.84 -10.54 -10.32
CA SER A 287 -13.86 -11.00 -9.36
C SER A 287 -13.87 -12.53 -9.17
N ALA A 288 -13.05 -13.27 -9.89
CA ALA A 288 -12.97 -14.72 -9.78
C ALA A 288 -12.39 -15.19 -8.43
N LYS A 289 -12.83 -16.36 -7.98
CA LYS A 289 -12.47 -16.93 -6.66
C LYS A 289 -10.97 -16.94 -6.34
N PRO A 290 -10.05 -17.29 -7.27
CA PRO A 290 -8.61 -17.28 -6.98
C PRO A 290 -8.09 -15.89 -6.55
N PHE A 291 -8.52 -14.84 -7.25
CA PHE A 291 -8.13 -13.46 -6.91
C PHE A 291 -8.68 -13.02 -5.55
N LEU A 292 -9.93 -13.40 -5.24
CA LEU A 292 -10.55 -13.08 -3.96
C LEU A 292 -9.87 -13.81 -2.79
N TRP A 293 -9.48 -15.07 -3.00
CA TRP A 293 -8.71 -15.84 -2.03
C TRP A 293 -7.35 -15.18 -1.77
N LEU A 294 -6.61 -14.84 -2.82
CA LEU A 294 -5.32 -14.17 -2.74
C LEU A 294 -5.42 -12.79 -2.08
N ALA A 295 -6.45 -12.00 -2.42
CA ALA A 295 -6.73 -10.72 -1.76
C ALA A 295 -6.94 -10.87 -0.26
N GLY A 296 -7.54 -11.98 0.17
CA GLY A 296 -7.73 -12.31 1.58
C GLY A 296 -6.44 -12.63 2.33
N LEU A 297 -5.36 -12.99 1.62
CA LEU A 297 -4.03 -13.24 2.17
C LEU A 297 -3.09 -12.04 2.05
N SER A 298 -3.36 -11.15 1.11
CA SER A 298 -2.46 -10.05 0.74
C SER A 298 -1.99 -9.17 1.91
N PRO A 299 -2.82 -8.82 2.93
CA PRO A 299 -2.33 -7.99 4.03
C PRO A 299 -1.29 -8.68 4.90
N TYR A 300 -1.43 -10.00 5.07
CA TYR A 300 -0.47 -10.81 5.83
C TYR A 300 0.81 -11.04 5.03
N GLY A 301 0.65 -11.45 3.75
CA GLY A 301 1.77 -11.68 2.85
C GLY A 301 2.62 -10.42 2.63
N PHE A 302 1.99 -9.25 2.63
CA PHE A 302 2.69 -7.97 2.54
C PHE A 302 3.67 -7.77 3.71
N LEU A 303 3.36 -8.19 4.93
CA LEU A 303 4.27 -8.06 6.07
C LEU A 303 5.29 -9.19 6.16
N ILE A 304 4.99 -10.37 5.62
CA ILE A 304 5.79 -11.58 5.76
C ILE A 304 6.91 -11.66 4.71
N HIS A 305 6.60 -11.34 3.43
CA HIS A 305 7.45 -11.72 2.29
C HIS A 305 8.89 -11.20 2.39
N GLN A 306 9.11 -9.95 2.84
CA GLN A 306 10.45 -9.39 2.86
C GLN A 306 11.35 -10.00 3.95
N VAL A 307 10.78 -10.26 5.13
CA VAL A 307 11.52 -10.97 6.19
C VAL A 307 11.83 -12.39 5.74
N LEU A 308 10.87 -13.06 5.09
CA LEU A 308 11.08 -14.39 4.52
C LEU A 308 12.21 -14.39 3.48
N ILE A 309 12.22 -13.44 2.53
CA ILE A 309 13.29 -13.30 1.53
C ILE A 309 14.66 -13.23 2.22
N ARG A 310 14.80 -12.37 3.23
CA ARG A 310 16.07 -12.24 3.98
C ARG A 310 16.53 -13.54 4.64
N TYR A 311 15.59 -14.32 5.20
CA TYR A 311 15.92 -15.64 5.78
C TYR A 311 16.31 -16.65 4.70
N MET A 312 15.62 -16.65 3.56
CA MET A 312 15.95 -17.50 2.42
C MET A 312 17.31 -17.18 1.83
N GLU A 313 17.63 -15.89 1.64
CA GLU A 313 18.96 -15.42 1.20
C GLU A 313 20.06 -15.86 2.17
N LEU A 314 19.85 -15.67 3.47
CA LEU A 314 20.80 -16.12 4.49
C LEU A 314 21.04 -17.64 4.43
N THR A 315 19.97 -18.42 4.24
CA THR A 315 20.07 -19.88 4.17
C THR A 315 20.75 -20.33 2.87
N ALA A 316 20.37 -19.74 1.73
CA ALA A 316 20.98 -20.05 0.45
C ALA A 316 22.49 -19.74 0.46
N ASN A 317 22.88 -18.57 0.98
CA ASN A 317 24.30 -18.19 1.10
C ASN A 317 25.10 -19.16 2.00
N LYS A 318 24.51 -19.62 3.11
CA LYS A 318 25.18 -20.58 3.99
C LYS A 318 25.36 -21.97 3.37
N LEU A 319 24.41 -22.39 2.54
CA LEU A 319 24.41 -23.70 1.90
C LEU A 319 25.08 -23.69 0.50
N GLY A 320 25.57 -22.53 0.05
CA GLY A 320 26.14 -22.37 -1.29
C GLY A 320 25.12 -22.61 -2.43
N LEU A 321 23.81 -22.40 -2.15
CA LEU A 321 22.74 -22.67 -3.12
C LEU A 321 22.57 -21.47 -4.04
N THR A 322 22.59 -21.72 -5.34
CA THR A 322 22.18 -20.78 -6.38
C THR A 322 20.90 -21.27 -7.02
N ALA A 323 19.86 -20.44 -7.06
CA ALA A 323 18.59 -20.77 -7.67
C ALA A 323 18.37 -19.91 -8.91
N HIS A 324 17.78 -20.52 -9.95
CA HIS A 324 17.29 -19.75 -11.09
C HIS A 324 16.26 -18.70 -10.61
N PRO A 325 16.29 -17.43 -11.11
CA PRO A 325 15.41 -16.35 -10.63
C PRO A 325 13.92 -16.69 -10.60
N VAL A 326 13.44 -17.46 -11.57
CA VAL A 326 12.04 -17.91 -11.62
C VAL A 326 11.73 -18.87 -10.46
N VAL A 327 12.61 -19.86 -10.23
CA VAL A 327 12.45 -20.84 -9.12
C VAL A 327 12.49 -20.10 -7.78
N TRP A 328 13.43 -19.17 -7.62
CA TRP A 328 13.52 -18.33 -6.44
C TRP A 328 12.20 -17.56 -6.18
N THR A 329 11.70 -16.84 -7.19
CA THR A 329 10.47 -16.07 -7.10
C THR A 329 9.25 -16.92 -6.75
N LEU A 330 9.10 -18.07 -7.41
CA LEU A 330 8.02 -19.02 -7.12
C LEU A 330 8.09 -19.57 -5.70
N THR A 331 9.29 -19.90 -5.22
CA THR A 331 9.50 -20.39 -3.86
C THR A 331 9.15 -19.32 -2.82
N VAL A 332 9.64 -18.08 -3.00
CA VAL A 332 9.28 -16.95 -2.15
C VAL A 332 7.76 -16.76 -2.12
N PHE A 333 7.12 -16.80 -3.27
CA PHE A 333 5.68 -16.59 -3.37
C PHE A 333 4.89 -17.72 -2.67
N LEU A 334 5.19 -18.98 -2.95
CA LEU A 334 4.52 -20.13 -2.34
C LEU A 334 4.70 -20.13 -0.80
N LEU A 335 5.90 -19.94 -0.30
CA LEU A 335 6.16 -19.88 1.14
C LEU A 335 5.45 -18.69 1.79
N THR A 336 5.41 -17.53 1.11
CA THR A 336 4.64 -16.37 1.58
C THR A 336 3.15 -16.69 1.71
N LEU A 337 2.57 -17.39 0.73
CA LEU A 337 1.16 -17.81 0.79
C LEU A 337 0.91 -18.84 1.90
N CYS A 338 1.79 -19.81 2.08
CA CYS A 338 1.69 -20.80 3.14
C CYS A 338 1.71 -20.15 4.52
N LEU A 339 2.69 -19.29 4.78
CA LEU A 339 2.81 -18.59 6.06
C LEU A 339 1.64 -17.62 6.30
N SER A 340 1.17 -16.94 5.25
CA SER A 340 0.01 -16.06 5.33
C SER A 340 -1.29 -16.82 5.65
N SER A 341 -1.47 -17.98 5.04
CA SER A 341 -2.60 -18.86 5.29
C SER A 341 -2.57 -19.41 6.71
N PHE A 342 -1.40 -19.85 7.17
CA PHE A 342 -1.19 -20.33 8.52
C PHE A 342 -1.51 -19.23 9.57
N TYR A 343 -0.94 -18.03 9.40
CA TYR A 343 -1.20 -16.92 10.30
C TYR A 343 -2.68 -16.53 10.33
N LYS A 344 -3.34 -16.45 9.18
CA LYS A 344 -4.77 -16.16 9.06
C LYS A 344 -5.62 -17.19 9.81
N ALA A 345 -5.29 -18.48 9.70
CA ALA A 345 -5.96 -19.54 10.41
C ALA A 345 -5.76 -19.42 11.95
N LEU A 346 -4.53 -19.11 12.39
CA LEU A 346 -4.22 -18.88 13.79
C LEU A 346 -5.01 -17.69 14.35
N GLU A 347 -4.99 -16.54 13.67
CA GLU A 347 -5.76 -15.35 14.04
C GLU A 347 -7.25 -15.68 14.22
N HIS A 348 -7.82 -16.44 13.28
CA HIS A 348 -9.23 -16.84 13.34
C HIS A 348 -9.52 -17.70 14.57
N ARG A 349 -8.64 -18.67 14.88
CA ARG A 349 -8.78 -19.53 16.07
C ARG A 349 -8.71 -18.71 17.38
N VAL A 350 -7.75 -17.80 17.48
CA VAL A 350 -7.59 -16.92 18.65
C VAL A 350 -8.83 -16.04 18.84
N ARG A 351 -9.31 -15.39 17.79
CA ARG A 351 -10.53 -14.56 17.86
C ARG A 351 -11.77 -15.36 18.28
N LYS A 352 -11.91 -16.58 17.78
CA LYS A 352 -13.00 -17.47 18.14
C LYS A 352 -12.97 -17.89 19.63
N ARG A 353 -11.77 -18.12 20.18
CA ARG A 353 -11.59 -18.39 21.62
C ARG A 353 -11.98 -17.19 22.48
N HIS A 354 -11.51 -15.99 22.14
CA HIS A 354 -11.87 -14.76 22.87
C HIS A 354 -13.39 -14.46 22.81
N ALA A 355 -14.03 -14.66 21.65
CA ALA A 355 -15.46 -14.47 21.54
C ALA A 355 -16.27 -15.46 22.43
N LYS A 356 -15.81 -16.73 22.54
CA LYS A 356 -16.41 -17.73 23.43
C LYS A 356 -16.17 -17.41 24.92
N ALA A 357 -14.99 -16.87 25.26
CA ALA A 357 -14.68 -16.48 26.64
C ALA A 357 -15.47 -15.25 27.10
N ALA A 358 -15.75 -14.31 26.20
CA ALA A 358 -16.56 -13.10 26.47
C ALA A 358 -18.09 -13.37 26.52
N ALA A 359 -18.54 -14.52 26.04
CA ALA A 359 -19.95 -14.95 26.08
C ALA A 359 -20.28 -15.87 27.27
N ARG A 360 -19.29 -16.23 28.07
CA ARG A 360 -19.41 -16.89 29.38
C ARG A 360 -19.31 -15.87 30.50
#